data_ec0ffbc7df8c7e342229504f6b10b9f6
#
_entry.id   ec0ffbc7df8c7e342229504f6b10b9f6
#
_cell.length_a   1.000
_cell.length_b   1.000
_cell.length_c   1.000
_cell.angle_alpha   90.00
_cell.angle_beta   90.00
_cell.angle_gamma   90.00
#
_symmetry.space_group_name_H-M   'P 1'
#
loop_
_entity.id
_entity.type
_entity.pdbx_description
1 polymer ?
#
loop_
_entity_poly.entity_id
_entity_poly.type
_entity_poly.pdbx_seq_one_letter_code
_entity_poly.pdbx_strand_id
1 'polypeptide(L)'
;MSSETAMSVSLSSAVKARCSHFGHCGGCQLQNLSLEEQLEHKRKRVQSLLGPLGVEIGAAHASPQAWFYRNKMEFSFGDVYPPRPEGPALKLGLKPRGKWYDILDLQECFLLSPETPALLKAVRDWASGQGVLPYNSHRSEGILRHLVVREAKNGLDRLVLLVTAPAAIPSESFVDAVRAAYPATTVLWGVNGKVSDTAISDKIGPLFGPGFITETLRLPGQELRFRISPQSFFQTNTRGAEALYGLLRQWVASASVEAALDLFCGGGGITLSLAGVCGKIYGAELNAEAVEDARQNAALNGISNAEFFSGPVERLLAALLALGASCVIVDPPRAGLHPTVAAALAERGPARLFYVSCNPEALARDLGVLSARYTIVRAAVVDLFPHTEHVETVVELRRS
;
A
#
# COMPACT_ATOMS: atom_id res chain seq x y z
N MET A 1 42.38 -39.00 10.11
CA MET A 1 41.40 -38.68 11.16
C MET A 1 41.06 -37.20 11.00
N SER A 2 40.04 -36.93 10.22
CA SER A 2 39.56 -35.57 9.90
C SER A 2 38.29 -35.31 10.71
N SER A 3 38.37 -34.39 11.63
CA SER A 3 37.24 -33.94 12.46
C SER A 3 36.35 -33.00 11.66
N GLU A 4 35.21 -33.49 11.23
CA GLU A 4 34.12 -32.65 10.75
C GLU A 4 33.51 -31.90 11.92
N THR A 5 33.76 -30.59 11.97
CA THR A 5 33.08 -29.68 12.90
C THR A 5 31.71 -29.36 12.30
N ALA A 6 30.70 -30.10 12.75
CA ALA A 6 29.31 -29.77 12.49
C ALA A 6 28.99 -28.41 13.13
N MET A 7 28.82 -27.36 12.32
CA MET A 7 28.22 -26.09 12.76
C MET A 7 26.75 -26.38 13.12
N SER A 8 26.48 -26.50 14.42
CA SER A 8 25.13 -26.49 14.94
C SER A 8 24.51 -25.12 14.69
N VAL A 9 23.64 -25.01 13.70
CA VAL A 9 22.73 -23.89 13.55
C VAL A 9 21.78 -23.95 14.75
N SER A 10 21.95 -23.05 15.72
CA SER A 10 21.04 -22.90 16.82
C SER A 10 19.67 -22.56 16.25
N LEU A 11 18.69 -23.44 16.44
CA LEU A 11 17.29 -23.17 16.18
C LEU A 11 16.91 -22.00 17.10
N SER A 12 16.70 -20.82 16.52
CA SER A 12 16.15 -19.65 17.18
C SER A 12 14.84 -20.05 17.86
N SER A 13 14.67 -19.67 19.11
CA SER A 13 13.42 -19.91 19.86
C SER A 13 12.29 -19.17 19.15
N ALA A 14 11.31 -19.92 18.63
CA ALA A 14 10.15 -19.36 17.94
C ALA A 14 9.49 -18.28 18.80
N VAL A 15 9.36 -17.07 18.26
CA VAL A 15 8.69 -15.96 18.94
C VAL A 15 7.20 -16.27 19.03
N LYS A 16 6.60 -16.12 20.22
CA LYS A 16 5.15 -16.26 20.35
C LYS A 16 4.45 -15.13 19.60
N ALA A 17 3.60 -15.49 18.64
CA ALA A 17 2.79 -14.52 17.91
C ALA A 17 1.92 -13.70 18.88
N ARG A 18 1.87 -12.39 18.67
CA ARG A 18 1.08 -11.45 19.50
C ARG A 18 -0.42 -11.61 19.28
N CYS A 19 -0.83 -11.83 18.03
CA CYS A 19 -2.24 -11.87 17.61
C CYS A 19 -2.81 -13.28 17.76
N SER A 20 -3.96 -13.42 18.42
CA SER A 20 -4.67 -14.71 18.57
C SER A 20 -5.17 -15.28 17.26
N HIS A 21 -5.35 -14.41 16.24
CA HIS A 21 -5.77 -14.82 14.89
C HIS A 21 -4.61 -15.27 13.99
N PHE A 22 -3.35 -15.20 14.47
CA PHE A 22 -2.19 -15.62 13.69
C PHE A 22 -2.30 -17.10 13.29
N GLY A 23 -1.94 -17.41 12.06
CA GLY A 23 -2.10 -18.75 11.47
C GLY A 23 -3.45 -18.98 10.80
N HIS A 24 -4.49 -18.24 11.19
CA HIS A 24 -5.83 -18.32 10.59
C HIS A 24 -6.13 -17.10 9.69
N CYS A 25 -5.81 -15.89 10.17
CA CYS A 25 -5.99 -14.65 9.44
C CYS A 25 -5.00 -14.56 8.26
N GLY A 26 -5.49 -14.11 7.09
CA GLY A 26 -4.65 -13.86 5.91
C GLY A 26 -3.75 -12.62 6.01
N GLY A 27 -3.90 -11.80 7.06
CA GLY A 27 -3.20 -10.52 7.18
C GLY A 27 -1.73 -10.62 7.55
N CYS A 28 -1.32 -11.66 8.33
CA CYS A 28 0.05 -11.84 8.81
C CYS A 28 0.54 -13.27 8.61
N GLN A 29 1.82 -13.42 8.22
CA GLN A 29 2.45 -14.72 7.98
C GLN A 29 3.70 -14.98 8.81
N LEU A 30 4.34 -13.92 9.37
CA LEU A 30 5.68 -13.98 9.96
C LEU A 30 5.74 -13.54 11.44
N GLN A 31 4.61 -13.46 12.18
CA GLN A 31 4.62 -13.03 13.58
C GLN A 31 5.37 -13.98 14.53
N ASN A 32 5.66 -15.19 14.09
CA ASN A 32 6.42 -16.20 14.81
C ASN A 32 7.94 -16.10 14.62
N LEU A 33 8.39 -15.08 13.86
CA LEU A 33 9.79 -14.72 13.67
C LEU A 33 10.09 -13.38 14.34
N SER A 34 11.31 -13.17 14.80
CA SER A 34 11.79 -11.85 15.22
C SER A 34 11.81 -10.89 14.03
N LEU A 35 11.82 -9.58 14.27
CA LEU A 35 11.86 -8.59 13.19
C LEU A 35 13.13 -8.70 12.34
N GLU A 36 14.24 -9.06 12.94
CA GLU A 36 15.51 -9.30 12.23
C GLU A 36 15.41 -10.52 11.31
N GLU A 37 14.83 -11.62 11.81
CA GLU A 37 14.60 -12.82 11.01
C GLU A 37 13.62 -12.58 9.86
N GLN A 38 12.56 -11.78 10.10
CA GLN A 38 11.62 -11.37 9.05
C GLN A 38 12.33 -10.57 7.95
N LEU A 39 13.15 -9.60 8.32
CA LEU A 39 13.89 -8.78 7.38
C LEU A 39 14.90 -9.61 6.58
N GLU A 40 15.64 -10.50 7.25
CA GLU A 40 16.62 -11.39 6.61
C GLU A 40 15.93 -12.41 5.69
N HIS A 41 14.77 -12.95 6.09
CA HIS A 41 13.94 -13.81 5.24
C HIS A 41 13.56 -13.09 3.93
N LYS A 42 13.06 -11.86 4.03
CA LYS A 42 12.71 -11.03 2.86
C LYS A 42 13.92 -10.69 2.00
N ARG A 43 15.05 -10.32 2.62
CA ARG A 43 16.31 -10.05 1.92
C ARG A 43 16.78 -11.27 1.14
N LYS A 44 16.80 -12.45 1.77
CA LYS A 44 17.19 -13.71 1.12
C LYS A 44 16.28 -14.08 -0.05
N ARG A 45 14.97 -13.89 0.11
CA ARG A 45 14.00 -14.12 -0.98
C ARG A 45 14.30 -13.23 -2.18
N VAL A 46 14.50 -11.92 -1.96
CA VAL A 46 14.85 -10.97 -3.04
C VAL A 46 16.21 -11.35 -3.66
N GLN A 47 17.22 -11.65 -2.82
CA GLN A 47 18.55 -12.07 -3.29
C GLN A 47 18.49 -13.33 -4.17
N SER A 48 17.67 -14.31 -3.81
CA SER A 48 17.54 -15.55 -4.59
C SER A 48 16.95 -15.32 -5.98
N LEU A 49 16.07 -14.32 -6.13
CA LEU A 49 15.45 -13.96 -7.41
C LEU A 49 16.32 -13.05 -8.28
N LEU A 50 17.04 -12.11 -7.67
CA LEU A 50 17.84 -11.13 -8.40
C LEU A 50 19.31 -11.53 -8.55
N GLY A 51 19.82 -12.43 -7.71
CA GLY A 51 21.21 -12.93 -7.78
C GLY A 51 21.61 -13.51 -9.15
N PRO A 52 20.75 -14.31 -9.82
CA PRO A 52 21.04 -14.80 -11.18
C PRO A 52 21.23 -13.69 -12.24
N LEU A 53 20.75 -12.47 -11.97
CA LEU A 53 20.95 -11.29 -12.80
C LEU A 53 22.21 -10.49 -12.42
N GLY A 54 23.05 -11.03 -11.52
CA GLY A 54 24.24 -10.34 -11.04
C GLY A 54 23.95 -9.24 -10.00
N VAL A 55 22.75 -9.24 -9.40
CA VAL A 55 22.36 -8.24 -8.39
C VAL A 55 22.75 -8.70 -7.01
N GLU A 56 23.48 -7.85 -6.28
CA GLU A 56 23.70 -8.02 -4.85
C GLU A 56 22.80 -7.03 -4.07
N ILE A 57 22.08 -7.54 -3.07
CA ILE A 57 21.28 -6.71 -2.18
C ILE A 57 22.20 -6.10 -1.13
N GLY A 58 22.57 -4.83 -1.34
CA GLY A 58 23.55 -4.13 -0.50
C GLY A 58 23.01 -3.75 0.88
N ALA A 59 21.74 -3.36 0.99
CA ALA A 59 21.12 -2.93 2.24
C ALA A 59 19.71 -3.52 2.41
N ALA A 60 19.33 -3.75 3.67
CA ALA A 60 17.98 -4.08 4.07
C ALA A 60 17.54 -3.13 5.18
N HIS A 61 16.48 -2.39 4.93
CA HIS A 61 15.95 -1.36 5.84
C HIS A 61 14.71 -1.90 6.53
N ALA A 62 14.76 -2.03 7.86
CA ALA A 62 13.59 -2.39 8.66
C ALA A 62 12.56 -1.26 8.65
N SER A 63 11.28 -1.61 8.82
CA SER A 63 10.25 -0.62 9.10
C SER A 63 10.56 0.10 10.41
N PRO A 64 10.46 1.44 10.44
CA PRO A 64 10.66 2.19 11.69
C PRO A 64 9.64 1.84 12.78
N GLN A 65 8.52 1.24 12.40
CA GLN A 65 7.45 0.81 13.30
C GLN A 65 6.94 -0.58 12.92
N ALA A 66 6.97 -1.52 13.87
CA ALA A 66 6.59 -2.90 13.61
C ALA A 66 5.08 -3.16 13.81
N TRP A 67 4.44 -2.46 14.73
CA TRP A 67 3.03 -2.62 15.09
C TRP A 67 2.26 -1.32 14.89
N PHE A 68 0.95 -1.42 14.62
CA PHE A 68 0.06 -0.26 14.40
C PHE A 68 0.53 0.68 13.28
N TYR A 69 1.30 0.12 12.33
CA TYR A 69 1.93 0.89 11.27
C TYR A 69 1.00 1.18 10.08
N ARG A 70 -0.03 0.32 9.87
CA ARG A 70 -0.94 0.52 8.75
C ARG A 70 -1.77 1.77 8.93
N ASN A 71 -1.84 2.55 7.86
CA ASN A 71 -2.69 3.72 7.75
C ASN A 71 -3.98 3.44 6.95
N LYS A 72 -4.12 2.24 6.37
CA LYS A 72 -5.33 1.79 5.68
C LYS A 72 -5.56 0.31 5.91
N MET A 73 -6.83 -0.05 6.20
CA MET A 73 -7.31 -1.42 6.13
C MET A 73 -8.73 -1.47 5.55
N GLU A 74 -9.00 -2.56 4.85
CA GLU A 74 -10.30 -2.89 4.26
C GLU A 74 -10.80 -4.16 4.94
N PHE A 75 -11.87 -4.03 5.71
CA PHE A 75 -12.54 -5.15 6.34
C PHE A 75 -13.77 -5.54 5.52
N SER A 76 -14.06 -6.83 5.43
CA SER A 76 -15.22 -7.34 4.72
C SER A 76 -16.29 -7.81 5.70
N PHE A 77 -17.55 -7.59 5.34
CA PHE A 77 -18.67 -8.22 6.03
C PHE A 77 -18.91 -9.62 5.49
N GLY A 78 -19.37 -10.52 6.33
CA GLY A 78 -19.67 -11.90 5.98
C GLY A 78 -20.80 -12.50 6.79
N ASP A 79 -21.47 -13.49 6.20
CA ASP A 79 -22.53 -14.27 6.86
C ASP A 79 -21.94 -15.18 7.93
N VAL A 80 -22.73 -15.45 8.97
CA VAL A 80 -22.50 -16.57 9.87
C VAL A 80 -23.27 -17.79 9.32
N TYR A 81 -22.55 -18.75 8.77
CA TYR A 81 -23.15 -19.96 8.24
C TYR A 81 -22.56 -21.23 8.85
N PRO A 82 -23.37 -22.22 9.29
CA PRO A 82 -24.84 -22.13 9.43
C PRO A 82 -25.24 -21.06 10.46
N PRO A 83 -26.46 -20.46 10.31
CA PRO A 83 -26.96 -19.49 11.29
C PRO A 83 -26.99 -20.11 12.68
N ARG A 84 -26.54 -19.34 13.67
CA ARG A 84 -26.53 -19.78 15.08
C ARG A 84 -27.68 -19.08 15.83
N PRO A 85 -28.43 -19.80 16.67
CA PRO A 85 -29.49 -19.19 17.48
C PRO A 85 -28.94 -18.14 18.46
N GLU A 86 -27.70 -18.35 18.93
CA GLU A 86 -26.99 -17.45 19.83
C GLU A 86 -25.63 -17.10 19.21
N GLY A 87 -25.30 -15.82 19.19
CA GLY A 87 -24.05 -15.31 18.64
C GLY A 87 -24.23 -14.13 17.69
N PRO A 88 -23.15 -13.58 17.12
CA PRO A 88 -23.24 -12.46 16.20
C PRO A 88 -23.98 -12.88 14.92
N ALA A 89 -24.90 -12.02 14.46
CA ALA A 89 -25.65 -12.23 13.24
C ALA A 89 -24.79 -12.12 11.98
N LEU A 90 -23.62 -11.48 12.08
CA LEU A 90 -22.69 -11.24 10.97
C LEU A 90 -21.24 -11.21 11.46
N LYS A 91 -20.31 -11.42 10.54
CA LYS A 91 -18.85 -11.27 10.75
C LYS A 91 -18.37 -9.95 10.13
N LEU A 92 -17.35 -9.35 10.73
CA LEU A 92 -16.62 -8.21 10.16
C LEU A 92 -15.12 -8.38 10.39
N GLY A 93 -14.35 -8.49 9.32
CA GLY A 93 -12.92 -8.70 9.45
C GLY A 93 -12.22 -9.00 8.14
N LEU A 94 -11.28 -9.94 8.16
CA LEU A 94 -10.43 -10.27 7.01
C LEU A 94 -10.69 -11.70 6.53
N LYS A 95 -10.27 -11.97 5.30
CA LYS A 95 -10.34 -13.33 4.74
C LYS A 95 -9.35 -14.25 5.47
N PRO A 96 -9.76 -15.48 5.85
CA PRO A 96 -8.84 -16.48 6.35
C PRO A 96 -7.81 -16.88 5.29
N ARG A 97 -6.65 -17.36 5.74
CA ARG A 97 -5.61 -17.84 4.85
C ARG A 97 -6.13 -19.00 3.97
N GLY A 98 -6.01 -18.85 2.65
CA GLY A 98 -6.45 -19.87 1.68
C GLY A 98 -7.96 -19.99 1.48
N LYS A 99 -8.79 -19.16 2.14
CA LYS A 99 -10.27 -19.18 2.03
C LYS A 99 -10.78 -17.82 1.59
N TRP A 100 -10.80 -17.57 0.30
CA TRP A 100 -11.21 -16.27 -0.28
C TRP A 100 -12.73 -15.97 -0.13
N TYR A 101 -13.53 -16.99 0.17
CA TYR A 101 -14.99 -16.96 0.27
C TYR A 101 -15.54 -16.82 1.71
N ASP A 102 -14.67 -16.91 2.72
CA ASP A 102 -15.06 -16.79 4.12
C ASP A 102 -14.51 -15.50 4.72
N ILE A 103 -15.09 -15.04 5.82
CA ILE A 103 -14.62 -13.92 6.62
C ILE A 103 -14.33 -14.40 8.04
N LEU A 104 -13.13 -14.11 8.51
CA LEU A 104 -12.75 -14.26 9.90
C LEU A 104 -13.26 -13.04 10.68
N ASP A 105 -14.14 -13.26 11.65
CA ASP A 105 -14.61 -12.19 12.52
C ASP A 105 -13.47 -11.73 13.45
N LEU A 106 -12.97 -10.50 13.24
CA LEU A 106 -11.81 -10.00 13.95
C LEU A 106 -12.20 -9.43 15.30
N GLN A 107 -11.55 -9.95 16.36
CA GLN A 107 -11.67 -9.44 17.72
C GLN A 107 -10.49 -8.55 18.11
N GLU A 108 -9.34 -8.69 17.43
CA GLU A 108 -8.15 -7.89 17.61
C GLU A 108 -7.35 -7.76 16.30
N CYS A 109 -6.60 -6.69 16.16
CA CYS A 109 -5.62 -6.49 15.09
C CYS A 109 -4.55 -5.52 15.57
N PHE A 110 -3.28 -5.87 15.39
CA PHE A 110 -2.14 -5.05 15.80
C PHE A 110 -1.46 -4.33 14.63
N LEU A 111 -2.10 -4.31 13.48
CA LEU A 111 -1.58 -3.60 12.29
C LEU A 111 -2.13 -2.18 12.17
N LEU A 112 -3.43 -1.96 12.48
CA LEU A 112 -4.08 -0.66 12.56
C LEU A 112 -4.11 -0.19 14.03
N SER A 113 -4.71 0.94 14.36
CA SER A 113 -4.70 1.49 15.72
C SER A 113 -5.33 0.57 16.78
N PRO A 114 -4.98 0.74 18.06
CA PRO A 114 -5.55 -0.05 19.16
C PRO A 114 -7.07 0.09 19.31
N GLU A 115 -7.66 1.17 18.79
CA GLU A 115 -9.10 1.44 18.84
C GLU A 115 -9.89 0.65 17.77
N THR A 116 -9.20 0.04 16.81
CA THR A 116 -9.84 -0.70 15.71
C THR A 116 -10.79 -1.81 16.19
N PRO A 117 -10.47 -2.66 17.18
CA PRO A 117 -11.39 -3.68 17.66
C PRO A 117 -12.71 -3.10 18.18
N ALA A 118 -12.67 -1.97 18.88
CA ALA A 118 -13.86 -1.28 19.37
C ALA A 118 -14.73 -0.76 18.22
N LEU A 119 -14.11 -0.19 17.18
CA LEU A 119 -14.81 0.22 15.96
C LEU A 119 -15.51 -0.97 15.28
N LEU A 120 -14.78 -2.08 15.07
CA LEU A 120 -15.35 -3.27 14.41
C LEU A 120 -16.53 -3.82 15.20
N LYS A 121 -16.42 -3.87 16.55
CA LYS A 121 -17.52 -4.29 17.42
C LYS A 121 -18.72 -3.35 17.30
N ALA A 122 -18.53 -2.04 17.38
CA ALA A 122 -19.61 -1.06 17.30
C ALA A 122 -20.35 -1.13 15.96
N VAL A 123 -19.62 -1.33 14.86
CA VAL A 123 -20.23 -1.48 13.52
C VAL A 123 -21.01 -2.80 13.40
N ARG A 124 -20.52 -3.91 13.98
CA ARG A 124 -21.29 -5.16 14.05
C ARG A 124 -22.56 -5.03 14.87
N ASP A 125 -22.46 -4.40 16.04
CA ASP A 125 -23.60 -4.20 16.94
C ASP A 125 -24.66 -3.29 16.28
N TRP A 126 -24.22 -2.20 15.62
CA TRP A 126 -25.09 -1.35 14.83
C TRP A 126 -25.80 -2.13 13.71
N ALA A 127 -25.07 -2.88 12.90
CA ALA A 127 -25.62 -3.64 11.80
C ALA A 127 -26.67 -4.67 12.28
N SER A 128 -26.35 -5.39 13.35
CA SER A 128 -27.25 -6.36 13.98
C SER A 128 -28.49 -5.69 14.56
N GLY A 129 -28.33 -4.58 15.29
CA GLY A 129 -29.44 -3.84 15.91
C GLY A 129 -30.38 -3.19 14.88
N GLN A 130 -29.86 -2.84 13.69
CA GLN A 130 -30.65 -2.29 12.58
C GLN A 130 -31.17 -3.35 11.60
N GLY A 131 -30.83 -4.63 11.80
CA GLY A 131 -31.21 -5.71 10.88
C GLY A 131 -30.56 -5.59 9.49
N VAL A 132 -29.38 -4.93 9.40
CA VAL A 132 -28.67 -4.72 8.12
C VAL A 132 -27.75 -5.89 7.87
N LEU A 133 -27.97 -6.63 6.77
CA LEU A 133 -27.28 -7.90 6.49
C LEU A 133 -26.07 -7.72 5.58
N PRO A 134 -25.04 -8.60 5.70
CA PRO A 134 -23.95 -8.71 4.75
C PRO A 134 -24.44 -8.99 3.34
N TYR A 135 -23.77 -8.41 2.33
CA TYR A 135 -24.06 -8.67 0.94
C TYR A 135 -23.55 -10.06 0.54
N ASN A 136 -24.46 -10.88 0.03
CA ASN A 136 -24.16 -12.20 -0.53
C ASN A 136 -24.29 -12.14 -2.05
N SER A 137 -23.17 -12.21 -2.78
CA SER A 137 -23.13 -12.10 -4.24
C SER A 137 -23.83 -13.26 -4.96
N HIS A 138 -23.92 -14.45 -4.34
CA HIS A 138 -24.62 -15.61 -4.94
C HIS A 138 -26.14 -15.50 -4.87
N ARG A 139 -26.66 -14.88 -3.79
CA ARG A 139 -28.10 -14.70 -3.60
C ARG A 139 -28.57 -13.31 -3.99
N SER A 140 -27.64 -12.37 -4.22
CA SER A 140 -27.93 -10.93 -4.42
C SER A 140 -28.77 -10.33 -3.28
N GLU A 141 -28.52 -10.78 -2.05
CA GLU A 141 -29.21 -10.38 -0.83
C GLU A 141 -28.27 -9.64 0.12
N GLY A 142 -28.87 -8.83 1.02
CA GLY A 142 -28.09 -8.01 1.95
C GLY A 142 -27.42 -6.81 1.28
N ILE A 143 -26.78 -5.95 2.07
CA ILE A 143 -26.21 -4.69 1.56
C ILE A 143 -24.80 -4.40 2.03
N LEU A 144 -24.36 -4.88 3.20
CA LEU A 144 -23.05 -4.55 3.76
C LEU A 144 -21.93 -5.29 3.03
N ARG A 145 -20.98 -4.56 2.48
CA ARG A 145 -19.86 -5.13 1.71
C ARG A 145 -18.52 -4.97 2.44
N HIS A 146 -18.09 -3.73 2.66
CA HIS A 146 -16.79 -3.44 3.25
C HIS A 146 -16.86 -2.27 4.23
N LEU A 147 -15.94 -2.29 5.20
CA LEU A 147 -15.61 -1.16 6.05
C LEU A 147 -14.15 -0.79 5.77
N VAL A 148 -13.93 0.37 5.18
CA VAL A 148 -12.58 0.90 4.94
C VAL A 148 -12.22 1.88 6.03
N VAL A 149 -11.07 1.69 6.65
CA VAL A 149 -10.55 2.58 7.67
C VAL A 149 -9.23 3.17 7.18
N ARG A 150 -9.08 4.49 7.29
CA ARG A 150 -7.82 5.19 7.05
C ARG A 150 -7.46 6.03 8.27
N GLU A 151 -6.19 6.10 8.59
CA GLU A 151 -5.63 6.84 9.72
C GLU A 151 -4.40 7.61 9.29
N ALA A 152 -4.34 8.90 9.57
CA ALA A 152 -3.08 9.63 9.54
C ALA A 152 -2.16 9.12 10.66
N LYS A 153 -0.90 8.79 10.35
CA LYS A 153 0.08 8.29 11.34
C LYS A 153 0.98 9.40 11.88
N ASN A 154 1.07 10.51 11.18
CA ASN A 154 1.71 11.73 11.64
C ASN A 154 0.70 12.86 11.87
N GLY A 155 -0.58 12.53 11.98
CA GLY A 155 -1.71 13.43 12.24
C GLY A 155 -2.77 12.79 13.12
N LEU A 156 -3.91 13.44 13.23
CA LEU A 156 -5.04 12.98 14.03
C LEU A 156 -6.24 12.56 13.18
N ASP A 157 -6.16 12.75 11.87
CA ASP A 157 -7.29 12.47 10.99
C ASP A 157 -7.55 10.98 10.85
N ARG A 158 -8.82 10.61 10.94
CA ARG A 158 -9.29 9.23 10.79
C ARG A 158 -10.56 9.19 9.98
N LEU A 159 -10.58 8.34 8.96
CA LEU A 159 -11.69 8.16 8.03
C LEU A 159 -12.25 6.75 8.14
N VAL A 160 -13.58 6.67 8.23
CA VAL A 160 -14.33 5.41 8.14
C VAL A 160 -15.27 5.50 6.95
N LEU A 161 -15.14 4.58 5.99
CA LEU A 161 -16.01 4.46 4.82
C LEU A 161 -16.77 3.13 4.89
N LEU A 162 -18.09 3.21 5.00
CA LEU A 162 -18.97 2.06 4.82
C LEU A 162 -19.30 1.88 3.34
N VAL A 163 -19.00 0.71 2.78
CA VAL A 163 -19.34 0.36 1.40
C VAL A 163 -20.52 -0.62 1.40
N THR A 164 -21.58 -0.28 0.65
CA THR A 164 -22.78 -1.08 0.54
C THR A 164 -23.15 -1.38 -0.90
N ALA A 165 -24.00 -2.38 -1.11
CA ALA A 165 -24.80 -2.49 -2.33
C ALA A 165 -25.81 -1.33 -2.42
N PRO A 166 -26.40 -1.04 -3.58
CA PRO A 166 -27.39 0.03 -3.74
C PRO A 166 -28.62 -0.20 -2.86
N ALA A 167 -28.70 0.50 -1.73
CA ALA A 167 -29.84 0.49 -0.81
C ALA A 167 -29.72 1.67 0.17
N ALA A 168 -30.83 2.08 0.78
CA ALA A 168 -30.77 3.05 1.88
C ALA A 168 -30.17 2.40 3.14
N ILE A 169 -29.47 3.20 3.95
CA ILE A 169 -28.93 2.78 5.24
C ILE A 169 -29.39 3.76 6.34
N PRO A 170 -29.49 3.30 7.60
CA PRO A 170 -29.72 4.19 8.74
C PRO A 170 -28.44 4.98 9.08
N SER A 171 -28.16 6.01 8.28
CA SER A 171 -26.86 6.71 8.23
C SER A 171 -26.54 7.48 9.52
N GLU A 172 -27.55 8.12 10.16
CA GLU A 172 -27.35 8.87 11.41
C GLU A 172 -26.87 7.94 12.52
N SER A 173 -27.58 6.83 12.75
CA SER A 173 -27.18 5.85 13.77
C SER A 173 -25.85 5.17 13.47
N PHE A 174 -25.47 5.03 12.18
CA PHE A 174 -24.13 4.57 11.80
C PHE A 174 -23.04 5.55 12.22
N VAL A 175 -23.23 6.84 11.94
CA VAL A 175 -22.29 7.90 12.34
C VAL A 175 -22.13 7.93 13.86
N ASP A 176 -23.23 7.83 14.61
CA ASP A 176 -23.21 7.82 16.06
C ASP A 176 -22.45 6.62 16.62
N ALA A 177 -22.73 5.41 16.10
CA ALA A 177 -22.05 4.19 16.50
C ALA A 177 -20.52 4.27 16.23
N VAL A 178 -20.12 4.75 15.06
CA VAL A 178 -18.71 4.94 14.71
C VAL A 178 -18.05 5.91 15.66
N ARG A 179 -18.62 7.11 15.84
CA ARG A 179 -18.00 8.19 16.63
C ARG A 179 -17.98 7.92 18.13
N ALA A 180 -18.89 7.12 18.63
CA ALA A 180 -18.87 6.68 20.03
C ALA A 180 -17.72 5.72 20.35
N ALA A 181 -17.29 4.90 19.35
CA ALA A 181 -16.27 3.86 19.55
C ALA A 181 -14.89 4.20 18.97
N TYR A 182 -14.84 5.20 18.06
CA TYR A 182 -13.63 5.51 17.30
C TYR A 182 -13.54 7.00 17.00
N PRO A 183 -12.38 7.66 17.19
CA PRO A 183 -12.24 9.11 17.00
C PRO A 183 -12.18 9.48 15.51
N ALA A 184 -13.21 9.11 14.74
CA ALA A 184 -13.33 9.43 13.33
C ALA A 184 -13.53 10.96 13.13
N THR A 185 -12.67 11.56 12.29
CA THR A 185 -12.81 12.95 11.82
C THR A 185 -13.66 13.01 10.55
N THR A 186 -13.82 11.89 9.87
CA THR A 186 -14.60 11.75 8.64
C THR A 186 -15.29 10.39 8.61
N VAL A 187 -16.61 10.39 8.33
CA VAL A 187 -17.40 9.18 8.09
C VAL A 187 -18.08 9.31 6.74
N LEU A 188 -17.93 8.30 5.91
CA LEU A 188 -18.40 8.28 4.54
C LEU A 188 -19.30 7.07 4.28
N TRP A 189 -20.15 7.21 3.30
CA TRP A 189 -20.92 6.13 2.71
C TRP A 189 -20.61 6.00 1.23
N GLY A 190 -20.22 4.80 0.81
CA GLY A 190 -19.95 4.43 -0.56
C GLY A 190 -20.93 3.38 -1.06
N VAL A 191 -21.32 3.50 -2.32
CA VAL A 191 -22.21 2.53 -2.99
C VAL A 191 -21.42 1.83 -4.09
N ASN A 192 -21.42 0.49 -4.06
CA ASN A 192 -20.86 -0.37 -5.09
C ASN A 192 -21.96 -1.26 -5.66
N GLY A 193 -22.40 -0.97 -6.89
CA GLY A 193 -23.44 -1.74 -7.61
C GLY A 193 -22.91 -2.95 -8.37
N LYS A 194 -21.58 -3.18 -8.39
CA LYS A 194 -20.96 -4.27 -9.15
C LYS A 194 -21.05 -5.60 -8.40
N VAL A 195 -20.99 -6.70 -9.12
CA VAL A 195 -20.94 -8.05 -8.51
C VAL A 195 -19.58 -8.31 -7.85
N SER A 196 -18.51 -7.66 -8.32
CA SER A 196 -17.15 -7.86 -7.82
C SER A 196 -17.01 -7.53 -6.32
N ASP A 197 -16.31 -8.40 -5.59
CA ASP A 197 -16.02 -8.25 -4.16
C ASP A 197 -14.82 -7.27 -3.97
N THR A 198 -15.09 -5.98 -4.15
CA THR A 198 -14.10 -4.90 -3.98
C THR A 198 -14.67 -3.79 -3.12
N ALA A 199 -13.79 -3.12 -2.38
CA ALA A 199 -14.15 -1.93 -1.60
C ALA A 199 -14.25 -0.65 -2.45
N ILE A 200 -14.09 -0.75 -3.78
CA ILE A 200 -14.23 0.38 -4.70
C ILE A 200 -15.71 0.72 -4.84
N SER A 201 -16.04 1.97 -4.61
CA SER A 201 -17.41 2.50 -4.70
C SER A 201 -17.60 3.28 -5.99
N ASP A 202 -18.78 3.15 -6.61
CA ASP A 202 -19.18 3.93 -7.79
C ASP A 202 -19.54 5.38 -7.41
N LYS A 203 -20.03 5.55 -6.17
CA LYS A 203 -20.37 6.87 -5.58
C LYS A 203 -19.98 6.88 -4.11
N ILE A 204 -19.42 7.99 -3.65
CA ILE A 204 -19.11 8.21 -2.23
C ILE A 204 -19.65 9.58 -1.82
N GLY A 205 -20.30 9.63 -0.66
CA GLY A 205 -20.78 10.85 -0.04
C GLY A 205 -20.37 10.97 1.43
N PRO A 206 -20.08 12.17 1.92
CA PRO A 206 -19.82 12.39 3.33
C PRO A 206 -21.11 12.28 4.15
N LEU A 207 -21.04 11.51 5.25
CA LEU A 207 -22.04 11.53 6.31
C LEU A 207 -21.61 12.46 7.45
N PHE A 208 -20.30 12.58 7.67
CA PHE A 208 -19.71 13.47 8.66
C PHE A 208 -18.29 13.86 8.24
N GLY A 209 -17.88 15.11 8.50
CA GLY A 209 -16.54 15.62 8.25
C GLY A 209 -16.24 15.98 6.80
N PRO A 210 -14.97 16.29 6.47
CA PRO A 210 -14.58 16.92 5.20
C PRO A 210 -14.52 15.95 3.99
N GLY A 211 -14.62 14.64 4.19
CA GLY A 211 -14.57 13.66 3.11
C GLY A 211 -13.18 13.15 2.74
N PHE A 212 -12.15 13.56 3.44
CA PHE A 212 -10.75 13.16 3.24
C PHE A 212 -9.99 13.15 4.57
N ILE A 213 -8.75 12.66 4.55
CA ILE A 213 -7.79 12.86 5.66
C ILE A 213 -6.56 13.59 5.15
N THR A 214 -5.84 14.25 6.06
CA THR A 214 -4.52 14.84 5.82
C THR A 214 -3.46 14.00 6.52
N GLU A 215 -2.48 13.53 5.77
CA GLU A 215 -1.30 12.83 6.28
C GLU A 215 -0.06 13.66 6.05
N THR A 216 0.93 13.56 6.92
CA THR A 216 2.22 14.22 6.77
C THR A 216 3.33 13.19 6.59
N LEU A 217 4.14 13.33 5.54
CA LEU A 217 5.38 12.59 5.36
C LEU A 217 6.56 13.44 5.86
N ARG A 218 7.38 12.85 6.74
CA ARG A 218 8.57 13.48 7.31
C ARG A 218 9.82 12.91 6.66
N LEU A 219 10.35 13.64 5.70
CA LEU A 219 11.58 13.28 4.99
C LEU A 219 12.76 14.08 5.51
N PRO A 220 14.01 13.63 5.33
CA PRO A 220 15.19 14.42 5.67
C PRO A 220 15.15 15.82 5.04
N GLY A 221 15.04 16.86 5.89
CA GLY A 221 14.98 18.26 5.47
C GLY A 221 13.68 18.73 4.84
N GLN A 222 12.61 17.92 4.86
CA GLN A 222 11.33 18.27 4.25
C GLN A 222 10.16 17.60 4.97
N GLU A 223 9.08 18.35 5.19
CA GLU A 223 7.76 17.79 5.54
C GLU A 223 6.79 18.03 4.38
N LEU A 224 6.02 17.01 4.01
CA LEU A 224 5.03 17.06 2.95
C LEU A 224 3.67 16.67 3.49
N ARG A 225 2.68 17.51 3.28
CA ARG A 225 1.29 17.22 3.62
C ARG A 225 0.56 16.66 2.41
N PHE A 226 -0.20 15.60 2.62
CA PHE A 226 -1.00 14.94 1.59
C PHE A 226 -2.46 14.92 1.99
N ARG A 227 -3.30 15.51 1.18
CA ARG A 227 -4.72 15.23 1.19
C ARG A 227 -4.94 13.87 0.54
N ILE A 228 -5.58 12.96 1.27
CA ILE A 228 -5.82 11.59 0.83
C ILE A 228 -7.32 11.37 0.71
N SER A 229 -7.79 11.22 -0.52
CA SER A 229 -9.18 10.89 -0.84
C SER A 229 -9.51 9.43 -0.46
N PRO A 230 -10.79 9.07 -0.25
CA PRO A 230 -11.17 7.75 0.26
C PRO A 230 -10.64 6.58 -0.55
N GLN A 231 -10.59 6.71 -1.88
CA GLN A 231 -10.15 5.65 -2.81
C GLN A 231 -8.76 5.85 -3.36
N SER A 232 -8.11 7.00 -3.10
CA SER A 232 -6.74 7.25 -3.57
C SER A 232 -5.76 6.23 -3.01
N PHE A 233 -4.83 5.80 -3.87
CA PHE A 233 -3.68 5.05 -3.40
C PHE A 233 -2.75 5.95 -2.59
N PHE A 234 -2.31 5.44 -1.46
CA PHE A 234 -1.24 5.99 -0.65
C PHE A 234 -0.54 4.82 0.04
N GLN A 235 0.79 4.83 0.16
CA GLN A 235 1.53 3.73 0.80
C GLN A 235 0.96 3.45 2.19
N THR A 236 0.60 2.20 2.44
CA THR A 236 -0.19 1.82 3.63
C THR A 236 0.58 1.80 4.95
N ASN A 237 1.87 2.12 4.92
CA ASN A 237 2.75 2.36 6.06
C ASN A 237 3.43 3.72 5.87
N THR A 238 2.96 4.75 6.54
CA THR A 238 3.48 6.12 6.43
C THR A 238 4.97 6.19 6.77
N ARG A 239 5.40 5.58 7.89
CA ARG A 239 6.81 5.61 8.31
C ARG A 239 7.71 4.74 7.43
N GLY A 240 7.18 3.64 6.92
CA GLY A 240 7.85 2.84 5.90
C GLY A 240 8.02 3.59 4.58
N ALA A 241 6.99 4.35 4.16
CA ALA A 241 7.06 5.23 2.99
C ALA A 241 8.09 6.34 3.16
N GLU A 242 8.18 6.94 4.36
CA GLU A 242 9.23 7.92 4.67
C GLU A 242 10.64 7.32 4.51
N ALA A 243 10.86 6.09 4.97
CA ALA A 243 12.13 5.40 4.80
C ALA A 243 12.43 5.09 3.31
N LEU A 244 11.44 4.56 2.58
CA LEU A 244 11.54 4.25 1.15
C LEU A 244 11.83 5.51 0.31
N TYR A 245 11.04 6.57 0.51
CA TYR A 245 11.19 7.82 -0.24
C TYR A 245 12.46 8.58 0.18
N GLY A 246 12.85 8.51 1.45
CA GLY A 246 14.13 9.04 1.92
C GLY A 246 15.34 8.39 1.25
N LEU A 247 15.32 7.05 1.12
CA LEU A 247 16.35 6.29 0.41
C LEU A 247 16.39 6.69 -1.08
N LEU A 248 15.23 6.69 -1.75
CA LEU A 248 15.13 7.06 -3.16
C LEU A 248 15.61 8.50 -3.38
N ARG A 249 15.19 9.44 -2.52
CA ARG A 249 15.63 10.84 -2.54
C ARG A 249 17.14 10.96 -2.42
N GLN A 250 17.76 10.22 -1.50
CA GLN A 250 19.23 10.19 -1.34
C GLN A 250 19.91 9.70 -2.63
N TRP A 251 19.36 8.65 -3.25
CA TRP A 251 19.94 8.09 -4.46
C TRP A 251 19.79 9.03 -5.66
N VAL A 252 18.62 9.64 -5.83
CA VAL A 252 18.38 10.62 -6.90
C VAL A 252 19.23 11.88 -6.71
N ALA A 253 19.36 12.41 -5.49
CA ALA A 253 20.20 13.56 -5.19
C ALA A 253 21.68 13.31 -5.53
N SER A 254 22.20 12.09 -5.25
CA SER A 254 23.57 11.72 -5.60
C SER A 254 23.83 11.63 -7.11
N ALA A 255 22.77 11.61 -7.91
CA ALA A 255 22.81 11.53 -9.36
C ALA A 255 22.77 12.89 -10.07
N SER A 256 22.59 14.00 -9.33
CA SER A 256 22.48 15.37 -9.88
C SER A 256 21.46 15.48 -11.01
N VAL A 257 20.21 15.05 -10.75
CA VAL A 257 19.13 14.96 -11.73
C VAL A 257 18.55 16.35 -11.99
N GLU A 258 18.66 16.85 -13.23
CA GLU A 258 18.06 18.11 -13.64
C GLU A 258 16.54 17.95 -13.86
N ALA A 259 16.14 16.92 -14.61
CA ALA A 259 14.74 16.59 -14.83
C ALA A 259 14.48 15.09 -14.61
N ALA A 260 13.40 14.76 -13.90
CA ALA A 260 12.98 13.40 -13.61
C ALA A 260 11.57 13.12 -14.16
N LEU A 261 11.27 11.86 -14.44
CA LEU A 261 9.96 11.36 -14.82
C LEU A 261 9.57 10.24 -13.86
N ASP A 262 8.45 10.40 -13.14
CA ASP A 262 7.88 9.42 -12.22
C ASP A 262 6.67 8.75 -12.91
N LEU A 263 6.82 7.50 -13.30
CA LEU A 263 5.77 6.70 -13.94
C LEU A 263 5.01 5.90 -12.89
N PHE A 264 3.69 5.91 -13.02
CA PHE A 264 2.74 5.35 -12.02
C PHE A 264 2.72 6.16 -10.72
N CYS A 265 2.72 7.49 -10.84
CA CYS A 265 2.96 8.40 -9.71
C CYS A 265 1.84 8.44 -8.65
N GLY A 266 0.66 7.86 -8.94
CA GLY A 266 -0.49 7.90 -8.03
C GLY A 266 -0.85 9.32 -7.60
N GLY A 267 -1.08 9.54 -6.32
CA GLY A 267 -1.33 10.86 -5.70
C GLY A 267 -0.08 11.72 -5.49
N GLY A 268 1.03 11.41 -6.17
CA GLY A 268 2.26 12.20 -6.16
C GLY A 268 3.24 11.87 -5.03
N GLY A 269 3.12 10.74 -4.37
CA GLY A 269 3.98 10.40 -3.21
C GLY A 269 5.47 10.47 -3.51
N ILE A 270 5.95 9.74 -4.52
CA ILE A 270 7.35 9.77 -4.98
C ILE A 270 7.66 11.11 -5.65
N THR A 271 6.81 11.56 -6.60
CA THR A 271 7.02 12.82 -7.33
C THR A 271 7.32 13.99 -6.40
N LEU A 272 6.45 14.24 -5.42
CA LEU A 272 6.59 15.37 -4.50
C LEU A 272 7.76 15.20 -3.53
N SER A 273 8.05 13.96 -3.14
CA SER A 273 9.21 13.65 -2.29
C SER A 273 10.53 13.96 -3.00
N LEU A 274 10.57 13.86 -4.32
CA LEU A 274 11.76 14.12 -5.15
C LEU A 274 11.85 15.56 -5.66
N ALA A 275 10.77 16.32 -5.65
CA ALA A 275 10.72 17.68 -6.20
C ALA A 275 11.80 18.62 -5.64
N GLY A 276 12.16 18.45 -4.36
CA GLY A 276 13.23 19.25 -3.72
C GLY A 276 14.68 18.82 -4.07
N VAL A 277 14.87 17.76 -4.87
CA VAL A 277 16.20 17.29 -5.31
C VAL A 277 16.32 17.17 -6.84
N CYS A 278 15.29 17.59 -7.58
CA CYS A 278 15.28 17.69 -9.02
C CYS A 278 14.98 19.13 -9.44
N GLY A 279 15.52 19.59 -10.57
CA GLY A 279 15.16 20.88 -11.16
C GLY A 279 13.71 20.88 -11.61
N LYS A 280 13.25 19.83 -12.31
CA LYS A 280 11.86 19.60 -12.70
C LYS A 280 11.49 18.12 -12.56
N ILE A 281 10.23 17.84 -12.23
CA ILE A 281 9.73 16.46 -12.16
C ILE A 281 8.37 16.35 -12.83
N TYR A 282 8.18 15.28 -13.58
CA TYR A 282 6.95 14.97 -14.31
C TYR A 282 6.36 13.67 -13.74
N GLY A 283 5.12 13.70 -13.31
CA GLY A 283 4.38 12.51 -12.85
C GLY A 283 3.40 12.04 -13.92
N ALA A 284 3.31 10.73 -14.15
CA ALA A 284 2.33 10.13 -15.06
C ALA A 284 1.54 9.04 -14.34
N GLU A 285 0.21 9.10 -14.43
CA GLU A 285 -0.71 8.19 -13.75
C GLU A 285 -1.96 7.95 -14.61
N LEU A 286 -2.46 6.71 -14.57
CA LEU A 286 -3.66 6.30 -15.32
C LEU A 286 -4.94 6.92 -14.73
N ASN A 287 -5.04 6.94 -13.41
CA ASN A 287 -6.24 7.40 -12.70
C ASN A 287 -6.27 8.94 -12.64
N ALA A 288 -7.22 9.54 -13.35
CA ALA A 288 -7.39 11.00 -13.41
C ALA A 288 -7.68 11.63 -12.03
N GLU A 289 -8.38 10.94 -11.12
CA GLU A 289 -8.64 11.42 -9.77
C GLU A 289 -7.35 11.46 -8.95
N ALA A 290 -6.48 10.45 -9.09
CA ALA A 290 -5.18 10.44 -8.43
C ALA A 290 -4.26 11.55 -8.96
N VAL A 291 -4.31 11.85 -10.26
CA VAL A 291 -3.59 12.98 -10.87
C VAL A 291 -4.08 14.31 -10.30
N GLU A 292 -5.39 14.45 -10.09
CA GLU A 292 -5.95 15.66 -9.46
C GLU A 292 -5.54 15.78 -7.99
N ASP A 293 -5.56 14.68 -7.23
CA ASP A 293 -5.01 14.64 -5.88
C ASP A 293 -3.51 15.04 -5.87
N ALA A 294 -2.72 14.56 -6.84
CA ALA A 294 -1.30 14.92 -6.96
C ALA A 294 -1.09 16.42 -7.21
N ARG A 295 -1.90 17.06 -8.06
CA ARG A 295 -1.86 18.52 -8.30
C ARG A 295 -2.24 19.30 -7.04
N GLN A 296 -3.30 18.89 -6.35
CA GLN A 296 -3.71 19.51 -5.09
C GLN A 296 -2.63 19.36 -4.01
N ASN A 297 -1.99 18.20 -3.94
CA ASN A 297 -0.89 17.94 -3.01
C ASN A 297 0.35 18.77 -3.35
N ALA A 298 0.67 18.98 -4.62
CA ALA A 298 1.73 19.90 -5.05
C ALA A 298 1.45 21.33 -4.59
N ALA A 299 0.23 21.83 -4.85
CA ALA A 299 -0.21 23.16 -4.43
C ALA A 299 -0.20 23.31 -2.89
N LEU A 300 -0.68 22.30 -2.15
CA LEU A 300 -0.69 22.27 -0.68
C LEU A 300 0.71 22.43 -0.05
N ASN A 301 1.74 21.95 -0.77
CA ASN A 301 3.14 22.01 -0.34
C ASN A 301 3.96 23.13 -1.02
N GLY A 302 3.33 24.01 -1.83
CA GLY A 302 4.03 25.07 -2.54
C GLY A 302 5.04 24.56 -3.60
N ILE A 303 4.85 23.33 -4.10
CA ILE A 303 5.74 22.72 -5.09
C ILE A 303 5.27 23.15 -6.49
N SER A 304 6.11 23.95 -7.18
CA SER A 304 5.83 24.52 -8.51
C SER A 304 6.59 23.85 -9.64
N ASN A 305 7.59 23.00 -9.35
CA ASN A 305 8.42 22.32 -10.32
C ASN A 305 7.93 20.89 -10.67
N ALA A 306 6.75 20.48 -10.18
CA ALA A 306 6.10 19.22 -10.51
C ALA A 306 4.96 19.44 -11.51
N GLU A 307 4.89 18.60 -12.55
CA GLU A 307 3.84 18.63 -13.59
C GLU A 307 3.26 17.21 -13.76
N PHE A 308 1.93 17.08 -13.92
CA PHE A 308 1.25 15.79 -13.89
C PHE A 308 0.43 15.52 -15.14
N PHE A 309 0.54 14.29 -15.68
CA PHE A 309 -0.12 13.81 -16.88
C PHE A 309 -1.03 12.63 -16.55
N SER A 310 -2.27 12.69 -17.05
CA SER A 310 -3.25 11.61 -16.88
C SER A 310 -3.35 10.76 -18.14
N GLY A 311 -3.20 9.44 -17.99
CA GLY A 311 -3.39 8.47 -19.06
C GLY A 311 -2.52 7.23 -18.91
N PRO A 312 -2.74 6.20 -19.75
CA PRO A 312 -1.94 4.98 -19.73
C PRO A 312 -0.47 5.30 -20.07
N VAL A 313 0.44 4.84 -19.20
CA VAL A 313 1.89 5.05 -19.37
C VAL A 313 2.35 4.55 -20.75
N GLU A 314 1.81 3.44 -21.25
CA GLU A 314 2.13 2.87 -22.55
C GLU A 314 1.88 3.85 -23.73
N ARG A 315 0.91 4.73 -23.57
CA ARG A 315 0.55 5.75 -24.59
C ARG A 315 1.32 7.05 -24.41
N LEU A 316 1.61 7.41 -23.16
CA LEU A 316 2.26 8.68 -22.80
C LEU A 316 3.78 8.62 -22.93
N LEU A 317 4.40 7.45 -22.77
CA LEU A 317 5.84 7.27 -22.55
C LEU A 317 6.70 7.94 -23.62
N ALA A 318 6.35 7.82 -24.90
CA ALA A 318 7.13 8.42 -25.99
C ALA A 318 7.18 9.95 -25.90
N ALA A 319 6.03 10.59 -25.62
CA ALA A 319 5.94 12.03 -25.43
C ALA A 319 6.66 12.49 -24.15
N LEU A 320 6.54 11.72 -23.07
CA LEU A 320 7.18 12.02 -21.79
C LEU A 320 8.71 11.91 -21.87
N LEU A 321 9.24 10.91 -22.57
CA LEU A 321 10.69 10.78 -22.80
C LEU A 321 11.23 11.94 -23.66
N ALA A 322 10.42 12.49 -24.56
CA ALA A 322 10.79 13.65 -25.36
C ALA A 322 10.90 14.96 -24.55
N LEU A 323 10.40 15.01 -23.30
CA LEU A 323 10.62 16.13 -22.38
C LEU A 323 12.07 16.24 -21.87
N GLY A 324 12.93 15.28 -22.22
CA GLY A 324 14.36 15.33 -21.92
C GLY A 324 14.73 14.98 -20.47
N ALA A 325 13.88 14.25 -19.77
CA ALA A 325 14.21 13.77 -18.42
C ALA A 325 15.48 12.89 -18.45
N SER A 326 16.45 13.23 -17.60
CA SER A 326 17.71 12.48 -17.46
C SER A 326 17.57 11.24 -16.57
N CYS A 327 16.45 11.14 -15.87
CA CYS A 327 16.13 10.10 -14.92
C CYS A 327 14.67 9.67 -15.06
N VAL A 328 14.41 8.35 -14.97
CA VAL A 328 13.06 7.79 -14.81
C VAL A 328 12.97 7.04 -13.50
N ILE A 329 11.89 7.26 -12.76
CA ILE A 329 11.47 6.46 -11.62
C ILE A 329 10.24 5.65 -12.06
N VAL A 330 10.18 4.37 -11.69
CA VAL A 330 9.01 3.54 -11.90
C VAL A 330 8.62 2.86 -10.59
N ASP A 331 7.33 2.97 -10.21
CA ASP A 331 6.70 2.23 -9.10
C ASP A 331 5.43 1.54 -9.64
N PRO A 332 5.58 0.51 -10.50
CA PRO A 332 4.46 -0.11 -11.18
C PRO A 332 3.61 -0.95 -10.22
N PRO A 333 2.37 -1.29 -10.61
CA PRO A 333 1.53 -2.22 -9.85
C PRO A 333 2.19 -3.62 -9.74
N ARG A 334 1.63 -4.48 -8.90
CA ARG A 334 2.16 -5.84 -8.61
C ARG A 334 2.46 -6.70 -9.83
N ALA A 335 1.84 -6.42 -10.97
CA ALA A 335 2.11 -7.11 -12.23
C ALA A 335 3.48 -6.74 -12.86
N GLY A 336 4.12 -5.67 -12.37
CA GLY A 336 5.33 -5.09 -12.97
C GLY A 336 5.01 -4.20 -14.17
N LEU A 337 6.04 -3.88 -14.95
CA LEU A 337 5.91 -3.10 -16.17
C LEU A 337 5.15 -3.88 -17.26
N HIS A 338 4.33 -3.15 -18.01
CA HIS A 338 3.82 -3.70 -19.27
C HIS A 338 5.00 -3.96 -20.22
N PRO A 339 5.01 -5.07 -20.98
CA PRO A 339 6.14 -5.43 -21.85
C PRO A 339 6.56 -4.31 -22.81
N THR A 340 5.61 -3.54 -23.36
CA THR A 340 5.91 -2.41 -24.24
C THR A 340 6.62 -1.26 -23.52
N VAL A 341 6.31 -1.03 -22.24
CA VAL A 341 6.97 -0.01 -21.42
C VAL A 341 8.41 -0.44 -21.09
N ALA A 342 8.59 -1.69 -20.66
CA ALA A 342 9.92 -2.24 -20.38
C ALA A 342 10.83 -2.20 -21.61
N ALA A 343 10.32 -2.62 -22.79
CA ALA A 343 11.05 -2.57 -24.06
C ALA A 343 11.38 -1.13 -24.48
N ALA A 344 10.44 -0.20 -24.38
CA ALA A 344 10.66 1.20 -24.73
C ALA A 344 11.68 1.88 -23.80
N LEU A 345 11.66 1.58 -22.50
CA LEU A 345 12.67 2.05 -21.56
C LEU A 345 14.06 1.45 -21.86
N ALA A 346 14.12 0.16 -22.18
CA ALA A 346 15.37 -0.46 -22.59
C ALA A 346 15.93 0.19 -23.86
N GLU A 347 15.11 0.49 -24.86
CA GLU A 347 15.54 1.06 -26.14
C GLU A 347 15.88 2.56 -26.04
N ARG A 348 15.02 3.36 -25.40
CA ARG A 348 15.03 4.83 -25.46
C ARG A 348 15.00 5.52 -24.11
N GLY A 349 15.06 4.76 -23.01
CA GLY A 349 15.04 5.34 -21.67
C GLY A 349 16.27 6.19 -21.36
N PRO A 350 16.21 7.03 -20.31
CA PRO A 350 17.27 7.97 -19.96
C PRO A 350 18.50 7.29 -19.36
N ALA A 351 19.51 8.09 -19.04
CA ALA A 351 20.77 7.61 -18.49
C ALA A 351 20.62 6.86 -17.16
N ARG A 352 19.58 7.19 -16.35
CA ARG A 352 19.32 6.56 -15.06
C ARG A 352 17.86 6.12 -14.95
N LEU A 353 17.66 4.95 -14.32
CA LEU A 353 16.36 4.42 -14.02
C LEU A 353 16.37 3.91 -12.57
N PHE A 354 15.38 4.33 -11.79
CA PHE A 354 15.11 3.81 -10.46
C PHE A 354 13.82 2.99 -10.50
N TYR A 355 13.92 1.73 -10.08
CA TYR A 355 12.78 0.81 -10.04
C TYR A 355 12.41 0.55 -8.56
N VAL A 356 11.21 0.92 -8.17
CA VAL A 356 10.58 0.55 -6.91
C VAL A 356 9.62 -0.60 -7.19
N SER A 357 9.62 -1.66 -6.38
CA SER A 357 8.78 -2.84 -6.63
C SER A 357 8.32 -3.51 -5.36
N CYS A 358 7.00 -3.73 -5.26
CA CYS A 358 6.38 -4.56 -4.24
C CYS A 358 6.31 -6.05 -4.59
N ASN A 359 6.81 -6.45 -5.78
CA ASN A 359 6.80 -7.83 -6.27
C ASN A 359 8.16 -8.21 -6.86
N PRO A 360 9.03 -8.93 -6.12
CA PRO A 360 10.36 -9.30 -6.57
C PRO A 360 10.39 -10.19 -7.82
N GLU A 361 9.37 -11.02 -8.04
CA GLU A 361 9.25 -11.89 -9.20
C GLU A 361 9.00 -11.06 -10.48
N ALA A 362 8.11 -10.07 -10.42
CA ALA A 362 7.87 -9.15 -11.52
C ALA A 362 9.10 -8.28 -11.78
N LEU A 363 9.76 -7.81 -10.71
CA LEU A 363 11.01 -7.06 -10.82
C LEU A 363 12.09 -7.87 -11.54
N ALA A 364 12.31 -9.12 -11.16
CA ALA A 364 13.32 -9.97 -11.80
C ALA A 364 13.07 -10.14 -13.30
N ARG A 365 11.80 -10.35 -13.69
CA ARG A 365 11.39 -10.42 -15.10
C ARG A 365 11.70 -9.12 -15.85
N ASP A 366 11.34 -7.98 -15.28
CA ASP A 366 11.49 -6.68 -15.92
C ASP A 366 12.96 -6.26 -16.00
N LEU A 367 13.76 -6.56 -14.97
CA LEU A 367 15.22 -6.38 -14.99
C LEU A 367 15.88 -7.21 -16.07
N GLY A 368 15.38 -8.43 -16.36
CA GLY A 368 15.84 -9.25 -17.48
C GLY A 368 15.74 -8.54 -18.83
N VAL A 369 14.65 -7.77 -19.05
CA VAL A 369 14.47 -6.96 -20.27
C VAL A 369 15.37 -5.71 -20.24
N LEU A 370 15.40 -5.01 -19.11
CA LEU A 370 16.15 -3.76 -18.97
C LEU A 370 17.68 -3.97 -19.05
N SER A 371 18.17 -5.10 -18.58
CA SER A 371 19.62 -5.45 -18.60
C SER A 371 20.23 -5.51 -19.99
N ALA A 372 19.42 -5.57 -21.05
CA ALA A 372 19.90 -5.44 -22.43
C ALA A 372 20.60 -4.09 -22.70
N ARG A 373 20.30 -3.04 -21.92
CA ARG A 373 20.80 -1.66 -22.10
C ARG A 373 21.17 -0.96 -20.81
N TYR A 374 20.91 -1.58 -19.67
CA TYR A 374 21.19 -1.01 -18.35
C TYR A 374 22.01 -1.97 -17.52
N THR A 375 22.96 -1.41 -16.78
CA THR A 375 23.70 -2.10 -15.72
C THR A 375 23.08 -1.75 -14.38
N ILE A 376 22.89 -2.73 -13.51
CA ILE A 376 22.41 -2.51 -12.15
C ILE A 376 23.57 -1.93 -11.32
N VAL A 377 23.32 -0.79 -10.69
CA VAL A 377 24.32 -0.08 -9.89
C VAL A 377 24.27 -0.52 -8.43
N ARG A 378 23.06 -0.60 -7.88
CA ARG A 378 22.79 -1.00 -6.49
C ARG A 378 21.34 -1.43 -6.33
N ALA A 379 21.10 -2.25 -5.30
CA ALA A 379 19.76 -2.64 -4.89
C ALA A 379 19.65 -2.66 -3.36
N ALA A 380 18.45 -2.34 -2.87
CA ALA A 380 18.12 -2.38 -1.45
C ALA A 380 16.72 -2.93 -1.23
N VAL A 381 16.51 -3.52 -0.06
CA VAL A 381 15.21 -3.99 0.41
C VAL A 381 14.70 -3.03 1.49
N VAL A 382 13.42 -2.70 1.45
CA VAL A 382 12.73 -1.91 2.47
C VAL A 382 11.52 -2.67 2.98
N ASP A 383 11.47 -2.93 4.28
CA ASP A 383 10.32 -3.60 4.90
C ASP A 383 9.21 -2.59 5.23
N LEU A 384 8.27 -2.40 4.32
CA LEU A 384 7.06 -1.61 4.57
C LEU A 384 5.98 -2.41 5.33
N PHE A 385 6.09 -3.74 5.37
CA PHE A 385 5.01 -4.62 5.81
C PHE A 385 5.49 -5.65 6.84
N PRO A 386 5.95 -5.21 8.04
CA PRO A 386 6.30 -6.15 9.12
C PRO A 386 5.20 -7.19 9.35
N HIS A 387 5.61 -8.39 9.74
CA HIS A 387 4.76 -9.56 9.98
C HIS A 387 4.13 -10.20 8.73
N THR A 388 4.46 -9.70 7.54
CA THR A 388 3.97 -10.25 6.26
C THR A 388 5.12 -10.63 5.34
N GLU A 389 4.83 -11.45 4.31
CA GLU A 389 5.79 -11.80 3.24
C GLU A 389 6.08 -10.65 2.26
N HIS A 390 5.33 -9.55 2.33
CA HIS A 390 5.50 -8.43 1.40
C HIS A 390 6.79 -7.67 1.69
N VAL A 391 7.42 -7.22 0.61
CA VAL A 391 8.69 -6.49 0.65
C VAL A 391 8.72 -5.48 -0.49
N GLU A 392 9.31 -4.32 -0.23
CA GLU A 392 9.66 -3.35 -1.28
C GLU A 392 11.13 -3.50 -1.64
N THR A 393 11.42 -3.41 -2.93
CA THR A 393 12.79 -3.46 -3.45
C THR A 393 13.04 -2.22 -4.28
N VAL A 394 14.15 -1.54 -4.05
CA VAL A 394 14.61 -0.40 -4.83
C VAL A 394 15.86 -0.79 -5.59
N VAL A 395 15.87 -0.54 -6.89
CA VAL A 395 17.02 -0.83 -7.77
C VAL A 395 17.37 0.43 -8.55
N GLU A 396 18.66 0.79 -8.55
CA GLU A 396 19.22 1.81 -9.44
C GLU A 396 19.89 1.15 -10.63
N LEU A 397 19.51 1.60 -11.83
CA LEU A 397 20.09 1.17 -13.08
C LEU A 397 20.71 2.37 -13.81
N ARG A 398 21.84 2.11 -14.48
CA ARG A 398 22.54 3.07 -15.34
C ARG A 398 22.58 2.52 -16.76
N ARG A 399 22.27 3.36 -17.72
CA ARG A 399 22.36 3.00 -19.13
C ARG A 399 23.83 2.75 -19.52
N SER A 400 24.08 1.63 -20.19
CA SER A 400 25.40 1.19 -20.67
C SER A 400 25.85 2.02 -21.87
#